data_04d7f8d6819284c2c074a93535cf1c29
#
_entry.id   04d7f8d6819284c2c074a93535cf1c29
#
_cell.length_a   1.000
_cell.length_b   1.000
_cell.length_c   1.000
_cell.angle_alpha   90.00
_cell.angle_beta   90.00
_cell.angle_gamma   90.00
#
_symmetry.space_group_name_H-M   'P 1'
#
loop_
_entity.id
_entity.type
_entity.pdbx_description
1 polymer ?
#
loop_
_entity_poly.entity_id
_entity_poly.type
_entity_poly.pdbx_seq_one_letter_code
_entity_poly.pdbx_strand_id
1 'polypeptide(L)'
;LESWLLPSIGLRASVFHFNPGHERDQDFYLDVGRFTAGEQAWTSEDHYLDLVVRSGKSVELEDVDELLDAVRHHLLSTDDGERAITTATAAIEGLAQHNYQLNNWLASLGMSLTWRDG
;
A
#
# COMPACT_ATOMS: atom_id res chain seq x y z
N LEU A 1 -10.36 10.39 -5.59
CA LEU A 1 -9.43 9.39 -5.08
C LEU A 1 -9.79 8.01 -5.64
N GLU A 2 -8.88 7.37 -6.32
CA GLU A 2 -9.06 6.01 -6.83
C GLU A 2 -8.21 5.04 -6.00
N SER A 3 -8.78 3.87 -5.73
CA SER A 3 -8.12 2.85 -4.91
C SER A 3 -8.25 1.47 -5.54
N TRP A 4 -7.23 0.65 -5.34
CA TRP A 4 -7.19 -0.74 -5.79
C TRP A 4 -6.78 -1.64 -4.64
N LEU A 5 -7.49 -2.77 -4.51
CA LEU A 5 -7.12 -3.79 -3.54
C LEU A 5 -6.14 -4.77 -4.18
N LEU A 6 -5.04 -5.03 -3.49
CA LEU A 6 -3.98 -5.93 -3.93
C LEU A 6 -3.80 -7.02 -2.85
N PRO A 7 -4.76 -7.94 -2.75
CA PRO A 7 -4.80 -8.88 -1.62
C PRO A 7 -3.60 -9.82 -1.56
N SER A 8 -3.03 -10.19 -2.71
CA SER A 8 -1.89 -11.11 -2.74
C SER A 8 -0.63 -10.53 -2.10
N ILE A 9 -0.54 -9.21 -2.01
CA ILE A 9 0.60 -8.53 -1.38
C ILE A 9 0.18 -7.71 -0.15
N GLY A 10 -1.08 -7.85 0.28
CA GLY A 10 -1.57 -7.22 1.51
C GLY A 10 -1.61 -5.70 1.48
N LEU A 11 -1.91 -5.10 0.33
CA LEU A 11 -1.92 -3.66 0.16
C LEU A 11 -3.20 -3.16 -0.48
N ARG A 12 -3.57 -1.93 -0.14
CA ARG A 12 -4.54 -1.15 -0.88
C ARG A 12 -3.80 0.07 -1.43
N ALA A 13 -3.78 0.22 -2.75
CA ALA A 13 -3.14 1.35 -3.40
C ALA A 13 -4.16 2.45 -3.68
N SER A 14 -3.85 3.67 -3.29
CA SER A 14 -4.68 4.85 -3.56
C SER A 14 -3.84 5.92 -4.23
N VAL A 15 -4.38 6.53 -5.28
CA VAL A 15 -3.69 7.59 -5.99
C VAL A 15 -4.26 8.94 -5.60
N PHE A 16 -3.37 9.90 -5.42
CA PHE A 16 -3.75 11.30 -5.25
C PHE A 16 -3.63 12.00 -6.58
N HIS A 17 -4.74 12.59 -7.05
CA HIS A 17 -4.73 13.41 -8.23
C HIS A 17 -4.43 14.84 -7.81
N PHE A 18 -3.21 15.27 -8.09
CA PHE A 18 -2.83 16.64 -7.89
C PHE A 18 -3.26 17.49 -9.10
N ASN A 19 -2.89 18.74 -9.12
CA ASN A 19 -3.31 19.72 -10.09
C ASN A 19 -3.21 19.22 -11.54
N PRO A 20 -4.12 19.64 -12.44
CA PRO A 20 -4.01 19.32 -13.86
C PRO A 20 -2.62 19.70 -14.41
N GLY A 21 -2.05 18.79 -15.20
CA GLY A 21 -0.71 18.98 -15.76
C GLY A 21 0.40 18.28 -14.98
N HIS A 22 0.10 17.71 -13.82
CA HIS A 22 1.07 17.00 -12.99
C HIS A 22 0.81 15.49 -12.94
N GLU A 23 0.25 14.92 -13.99
CA GLU A 23 -0.11 13.50 -14.03
C GLU A 23 1.12 12.58 -13.90
N ARG A 24 2.31 13.09 -14.23
CA ARG A 24 3.56 12.34 -14.10
C ARG A 24 4.08 12.28 -12.67
N ASP A 25 3.60 13.19 -11.81
CA ASP A 25 4.03 13.31 -10.43
C ASP A 25 2.97 12.75 -9.47
N GLN A 26 2.28 11.71 -9.90
CA GLN A 26 1.27 11.07 -9.06
C GLN A 26 1.94 10.40 -7.87
N ASP A 27 1.45 10.72 -6.69
CA ASP A 27 1.86 10.07 -5.46
C ASP A 27 0.80 9.04 -5.06
N PHE A 28 1.25 8.01 -4.37
CA PHE A 28 0.38 6.92 -3.95
C PHE A 28 0.46 6.72 -2.46
N TYR A 29 -0.68 6.35 -1.86
CA TYR A 29 -0.71 5.77 -0.52
C TYR A 29 -0.92 4.27 -0.65
N LEU A 30 -0.12 3.51 0.10
CA LEU A 30 -0.29 2.07 0.20
C LEU A 30 -0.66 1.75 1.64
N ASP A 31 -1.91 1.33 1.86
CA ASP A 31 -2.37 0.90 3.17
C ASP A 31 -2.07 -0.58 3.34
N VAL A 32 -1.39 -0.93 4.42
CA VAL A 32 -1.10 -2.33 4.75
C VAL A 32 -2.29 -2.93 5.47
N GLY A 33 -2.69 -4.13 5.05
CA GLY A 33 -3.82 -4.79 5.68
C GLY A 33 -4.10 -6.17 5.09
N ARG A 34 -5.24 -6.73 5.51
CA ARG A 34 -5.76 -7.96 4.97
C ARG A 34 -7.03 -7.66 4.19
N PHE A 35 -7.00 -7.99 2.91
CA PHE A 35 -8.10 -7.71 2.00
C PHE A 35 -8.60 -9.04 1.43
N THR A 36 -9.85 -9.36 1.73
CA THR A 36 -10.42 -10.68 1.40
C THR A 36 -11.65 -10.50 0.54
N ALA A 37 -11.69 -11.20 -0.59
CA ALA A 37 -12.87 -11.24 -1.45
C ALA A 37 -13.94 -12.14 -0.81
N GLY A 38 -15.15 -11.58 -0.65
CA GLY A 38 -16.31 -12.33 -0.20
C GLY A 38 -17.29 -12.55 -1.35
N GLU A 39 -18.35 -13.32 -1.10
CA GLU A 39 -19.35 -13.61 -2.13
C GLU A 39 -20.09 -12.37 -2.62
N GLN A 40 -20.32 -11.40 -1.75
CA GLN A 40 -21.07 -10.19 -2.06
C GLN A 40 -20.30 -8.91 -1.87
N ALA A 41 -19.21 -8.94 -1.12
CA ALA A 41 -18.43 -7.75 -0.82
C ALA A 41 -17.02 -8.12 -0.40
N TRP A 42 -16.10 -7.17 -0.58
CA TRP A 42 -14.76 -7.27 -0.03
C TRP A 42 -14.78 -6.93 1.46
N THR A 43 -13.97 -7.64 2.23
CA THR A 43 -13.69 -7.25 3.61
C THR A 43 -12.27 -6.74 3.69
N SER A 44 -12.07 -5.73 4.52
CA SER A 44 -10.75 -5.17 4.74
C SER A 44 -10.46 -5.03 6.22
N GLU A 45 -9.23 -5.37 6.60
CA GLU A 45 -8.73 -5.20 7.95
C GLU A 45 -7.49 -4.35 7.88
N ASP A 46 -7.53 -3.18 8.52
CA ASP A 46 -6.41 -2.23 8.53
C ASP A 46 -5.37 -2.72 9.53
N HIS A 47 -4.11 -2.81 9.10
CA HIS A 47 -2.98 -3.18 9.95
C HIS A 47 -2.10 -1.98 10.29
N TYR A 48 -2.65 -0.77 10.22
CA TYR A 48 -2.10 0.49 10.74
C TYR A 48 -0.97 1.12 9.93
N LEU A 49 -0.12 0.34 9.28
CA LEU A 49 1.01 0.90 8.53
C LEU A 49 0.57 1.49 7.20
N ASP A 50 1.14 2.63 6.86
CA ASP A 50 0.96 3.28 5.57
C ASP A 50 2.29 3.56 4.92
N LEU A 51 2.33 3.46 3.61
CA LEU A 51 3.48 3.86 2.81
C LEU A 51 3.08 5.02 1.92
N VAL A 52 3.86 6.08 1.94
CA VAL A 52 3.70 7.20 1.01
C VAL A 52 4.74 7.04 -0.08
N VAL A 53 4.28 6.82 -1.29
CA VAL A 53 5.15 6.63 -2.46
C VAL A 53 5.18 7.91 -3.27
N ARG A 54 6.35 8.52 -3.36
CA ARG A 54 6.57 9.65 -4.26
C ARG A 54 7.20 9.10 -5.52
N SER A 55 6.41 9.05 -6.57
CA SER A 55 6.76 8.36 -7.82
C SER A 55 8.11 8.81 -8.37
N GLY A 56 9.00 7.83 -8.56
CA GLY A 56 10.35 8.08 -9.06
C GLY A 56 11.31 8.71 -8.06
N LYS A 57 10.92 8.90 -6.81
CA LYS A 57 11.73 9.60 -5.80
C LYS A 57 11.98 8.82 -4.54
N SER A 58 10.91 8.40 -3.84
CA SER A 58 11.06 7.82 -2.51
C SER A 58 9.82 7.08 -2.05
N VAL A 59 9.98 6.35 -0.96
CA VAL A 59 8.88 5.79 -0.19
C VAL A 59 9.12 6.09 1.29
N GLU A 60 8.07 6.47 2.00
CA GLU A 60 8.13 6.74 3.43
C GLU A 60 7.16 5.83 4.16
N LEU A 61 7.63 5.22 5.25
CA LEU A 61 6.80 4.39 6.12
C LEU A 61 6.25 5.25 7.24
N GLU A 62 4.93 5.20 7.43
CA GLU A 62 4.24 5.97 8.46
C GLU A 62 3.48 5.04 9.41
N ASP A 63 3.20 5.58 10.62
CA ASP A 63 2.31 4.97 11.61
C ASP A 63 2.84 3.69 12.28
N VAL A 64 4.17 3.54 12.35
CA VAL A 64 4.80 2.44 13.07
C VAL A 64 4.41 2.46 14.55
N ASP A 65 4.32 3.66 15.15
CA ASP A 65 3.91 3.83 16.52
C ASP A 65 2.46 3.36 16.76
N GLU A 66 1.56 3.63 15.82
CA GLU A 66 0.19 3.17 15.90
C GLU A 66 0.10 1.65 15.84
N LEU A 67 0.92 1.01 14.99
CA LEU A 67 1.00 -0.44 14.91
C LEU A 67 1.46 -1.03 16.23
N LEU A 68 2.53 -0.50 16.80
CA LEU A 68 3.09 -1.01 18.05
C LEU A 68 2.14 -0.81 19.22
N ASP A 69 1.44 0.32 19.27
CA ASP A 69 0.42 0.56 20.28
C ASP A 69 -0.75 -0.41 20.16
N ALA A 70 -1.18 -0.70 18.93
CA ALA A 70 -2.24 -1.67 18.70
C ALA A 70 -1.86 -3.06 19.18
N VAL A 71 -0.61 -3.49 18.96
CA VAL A 71 -0.11 -4.76 19.46
C VAL A 71 -0.05 -4.76 21.00
N ARG A 72 0.46 -3.68 21.60
CA ARG A 72 0.53 -3.57 23.08
C ARG A 72 -0.83 -3.65 23.74
N HIS A 73 -1.85 -3.09 23.11
CA HIS A 73 -3.22 -3.06 23.65
C HIS A 73 -4.08 -4.23 23.18
N HIS A 74 -3.48 -5.22 22.54
CA HIS A 74 -4.16 -6.44 22.04
C HIS A 74 -5.26 -6.14 21.03
N LEU A 75 -5.18 -5.02 20.33
CA LEU A 75 -6.07 -4.68 19.22
C LEU A 75 -5.63 -5.34 17.92
N LEU A 76 -4.36 -5.74 17.87
CA LEU A 76 -3.75 -6.46 16.75
C LEU A 76 -2.87 -7.56 17.33
N SER A 77 -2.94 -8.76 16.77
CA SER A 77 -2.10 -9.86 17.22
C SER A 77 -0.64 -9.61 16.85
N THR A 78 0.27 -10.25 17.61
CA THR A 78 1.70 -10.19 17.31
C THR A 78 1.99 -10.73 15.91
N ASP A 79 1.29 -11.82 15.52
CA ASP A 79 1.46 -12.42 14.20
C ASP A 79 1.03 -11.48 13.09
N ASP A 80 -0.10 -10.78 13.25
CA ASP A 80 -0.56 -9.79 12.27
C ASP A 80 0.34 -8.56 12.25
N GLY A 81 0.88 -8.17 13.38
CA GLY A 81 1.87 -7.09 13.46
C GLY A 81 3.15 -7.43 12.69
N GLU A 82 3.66 -8.64 12.88
CA GLU A 82 4.83 -9.12 12.14
C GLU A 82 4.54 -9.18 10.64
N ARG A 83 3.37 -9.67 10.28
CA ARG A 83 2.94 -9.74 8.88
C ARG A 83 2.87 -8.36 8.24
N ALA A 84 2.33 -7.36 8.97
CA ALA A 84 2.26 -5.99 8.49
C ALA A 84 3.64 -5.42 8.21
N ILE A 85 4.59 -5.62 9.12
CA ILE A 85 5.96 -5.15 8.97
C ILE A 85 6.63 -5.85 7.78
N THR A 86 6.44 -7.16 7.64
CA THR A 86 6.99 -7.92 6.52
C THR A 86 6.42 -7.43 5.19
N THR A 87 5.11 -7.16 5.15
CA THR A 87 4.45 -6.60 3.96
C THR A 87 5.04 -5.24 3.59
N ALA A 88 5.18 -4.36 4.58
CA ALA A 88 5.72 -3.02 4.36
C ALA A 88 7.17 -3.06 3.87
N THR A 89 8.00 -3.90 4.48
CA THR A 89 9.42 -4.00 4.08
C THR A 89 9.58 -4.60 2.68
N ALA A 90 8.75 -5.58 2.33
CA ALA A 90 8.77 -6.15 0.98
C ALA A 90 8.38 -5.10 -0.07
N ALA A 91 7.38 -4.26 0.25
CA ALA A 91 6.95 -3.18 -0.64
C ALA A 91 8.06 -2.13 -0.81
N ILE A 92 8.70 -1.73 0.29
CA ILE A 92 9.79 -0.76 0.24
C ILE A 92 10.93 -1.28 -0.63
N GLU A 93 11.32 -2.53 -0.43
CA GLU A 93 12.39 -3.15 -1.21
C GLU A 93 12.01 -3.25 -2.69
N GLY A 94 10.80 -3.71 -3.00
CA GLY A 94 10.31 -3.82 -4.37
C GLY A 94 10.27 -2.48 -5.08
N LEU A 95 9.77 -1.45 -4.39
CA LEU A 95 9.72 -0.10 -4.94
C LEU A 95 11.12 0.45 -5.20
N ALA A 96 12.05 0.27 -4.26
CA ALA A 96 13.43 0.73 -4.42
C ALA A 96 14.10 0.08 -5.64
N GLN A 97 13.86 -1.21 -5.88
CA GLN A 97 14.39 -1.93 -7.03
C GLN A 97 13.82 -1.44 -8.37
N HIS A 98 12.70 -0.74 -8.34
CA HIS A 98 12.01 -0.24 -9.53
C HIS A 98 11.96 1.28 -9.56
N ASN A 99 12.93 1.95 -8.96
CA ASN A 99 13.06 3.42 -8.93
C ASN A 99 11.81 4.12 -8.38
N TYR A 100 11.15 3.50 -7.40
CA TYR A 100 9.93 4.01 -6.76
C TYR A 100 8.78 4.24 -7.74
N GLN A 101 8.75 3.43 -8.81
CA GLN A 101 7.64 3.42 -9.77
C GLN A 101 6.71 2.27 -9.44
N LEU A 102 5.58 2.59 -8.84
CA LEU A 102 4.62 1.59 -8.36
C LEU A 102 4.20 0.63 -9.47
N ASN A 103 3.84 1.16 -10.64
CA ASN A 103 3.39 0.34 -11.75
C ASN A 103 4.47 -0.64 -12.24
N ASN A 104 5.73 -0.21 -12.24
CA ASN A 104 6.84 -1.08 -12.65
C ASN A 104 7.05 -2.21 -11.66
N TRP A 105 6.97 -1.92 -10.36
CA TRP A 105 7.06 -2.96 -9.34
C TRP A 105 5.90 -3.95 -9.47
N LEU A 106 4.66 -3.46 -9.58
CA LEU A 106 3.49 -4.32 -9.71
C LEU A 106 3.55 -5.17 -10.98
N ALA A 107 4.03 -4.61 -12.09
CA ALA A 107 4.20 -5.36 -13.33
C ALA A 107 5.18 -6.52 -13.15
N SER A 108 6.23 -6.35 -12.35
CA SER A 108 7.18 -7.42 -12.05
C SER A 108 6.55 -8.57 -11.28
N LEU A 109 5.43 -8.30 -10.59
CA LEU A 109 4.66 -9.29 -9.84
C LEU A 109 3.47 -9.83 -10.65
N GLY A 110 3.37 -9.46 -11.93
CA GLY A 110 2.26 -9.88 -12.79
C GLY A 110 0.97 -9.09 -12.57
N MET A 111 1.06 -7.93 -11.96
CA MET A 111 -0.10 -7.08 -11.68
C MET A 111 -0.07 -5.79 -12.47
N SER A 112 -1.24 -5.26 -12.78
CA SER A 112 -1.35 -3.95 -13.42
C SER A 112 -2.51 -3.18 -12.84
N LEU A 113 -2.33 -1.86 -12.74
CA LEU A 113 -3.39 -0.96 -12.34
C LEU A 113 -3.86 -0.18 -13.56
N THR A 114 -5.17 -0.09 -13.71
CA THR A 114 -5.77 0.71 -14.77
C THR A 114 -6.36 1.96 -14.15
N TRP A 115 -5.76 3.10 -14.43
CA TRP A 115 -6.23 4.37 -13.92
C TRP A 115 -7.29 4.94 -14.84
N ARG A 116 -8.34 5.49 -14.26
CA ARG A 116 -9.33 6.22 -15.05
C ARG A 116 -8.75 7.56 -15.46
N ASP A 117 -8.93 7.89 -16.72
CA ASP A 117 -8.59 9.20 -17.24
C ASP A 117 -9.61 10.23 -16.75
N GLY A 118 -9.14 11.27 -16.15
CA GLY A 118 -9.94 12.41 -15.73
C GLY A 118 -10.39 12.40 -14.33
#